data_33a3245011ffd2ae2191aa4d15a22a8f
#
_entry.id   33a3245011ffd2ae2191aa4d15a22a8f
#
_cell.length_a   1.000
_cell.length_b   1.000
_cell.length_c   1.000
_cell.angle_alpha   90.00
_cell.angle_beta   90.00
_cell.angle_gamma   90.00
#
_symmetry.space_group_name_H-M   'P 1'
#
loop_
_entity.id
_entity.type
_entity.pdbx_description
1 polymer ?
#
loop_
_entity_poly.entity_id
_entity_poly.type
_entity_poly.pdbx_seq_one_letter_code
_entity_poly.pdbx_strand_id
1 'polypeptide(L)'
;MLVIILFYFIDFKSSNLKDIMDNVKNIENLGQLKQNFDDEISKVIIGQEKIINEIFIALLCNGHIILEGVPGLAKTLLINSISKALDLNFSRIQFTPDLMPADITGTEIIQENKTSGKREFQFYKGPIFSNIILADEINRTPPKTQAALLQAMQEKNITIGNETYKLNSPFFVFATQNPIEQEGT
;
A
#
# COMPACT_ATOMS: atom_id res chain seq x y z
N MET A 1 10.94 -10.21 -12.93
CA MET A 1 10.50 -9.29 -11.87
C MET A 1 10.84 -9.93 -10.53
N LEU A 2 11.59 -9.27 -9.67
CA LEU A 2 11.90 -9.70 -8.32
C LEU A 2 10.87 -9.07 -7.37
N VAL A 3 10.32 -9.86 -6.46
CA VAL A 3 9.42 -9.38 -5.40
C VAL A 3 10.16 -9.51 -4.07
N ILE A 4 10.35 -8.41 -3.38
CA ILE A 4 10.90 -8.38 -2.02
C ILE A 4 9.76 -8.10 -1.06
N ILE A 5 9.51 -9.02 -0.14
CA ILE A 5 8.44 -8.92 0.85
C ILE A 5 9.07 -8.48 2.17
N LEU A 6 8.65 -7.31 2.66
CA LEU A 6 9.04 -6.82 3.98
C LEU A 6 8.02 -7.32 5.01
N PHE A 7 8.43 -8.29 5.82
CA PHE A 7 7.62 -8.80 6.93
C PHE A 7 7.84 -7.94 8.19
N TYR A 8 6.74 -7.50 8.79
CA TYR A 8 6.72 -7.14 10.20
C TYR A 8 6.42 -8.40 11.02
N PHE A 9 7.21 -8.66 12.05
CA PHE A 9 7.06 -9.82 12.96
C PHE A 9 5.65 -9.87 13.52
N ILE A 10 4.94 -10.98 13.28
CA ILE A 10 3.70 -11.33 13.95
C ILE A 10 4.11 -12.11 15.22
N ASP A 11 3.75 -11.58 16.39
CA ASP A 11 3.94 -12.25 17.67
C ASP A 11 3.01 -13.48 17.75
N PHE A 12 3.58 -14.67 17.65
CA PHE A 12 2.86 -15.92 17.77
C PHE A 12 2.70 -16.27 19.25
N LYS A 13 1.55 -15.97 19.86
CA LYS A 13 1.19 -16.48 21.17
C LYS A 13 0.53 -17.86 21.08
N SER A 14 1.01 -18.79 21.88
CA SER A 14 0.62 -20.20 21.96
C SER A 14 -0.90 -20.43 22.18
N SER A 15 -1.45 -21.39 21.46
CA SER A 15 -2.89 -21.62 21.27
C SER A 15 -3.38 -22.93 21.93
N ASN A 16 -4.60 -22.88 22.46
CA ASN A 16 -5.39 -24.02 22.97
C ASN A 16 -6.01 -24.82 21.79
N LEU A 17 -6.49 -26.05 22.08
CA LEU A 17 -7.09 -26.99 21.11
C LEU A 17 -8.24 -26.36 20.29
N LYS A 18 -9.01 -25.44 20.87
CA LYS A 18 -10.09 -24.71 20.21
C LYS A 18 -9.56 -23.78 19.10
N ASP A 19 -8.43 -23.12 19.36
CA ASP A 19 -7.75 -22.27 18.39
C ASP A 19 -7.19 -23.09 17.20
N ILE A 20 -6.82 -24.36 17.44
CA ILE A 20 -6.36 -25.27 16.37
C ILE A 20 -7.52 -25.67 15.46
N MET A 21 -8.70 -25.98 16.00
CA MET A 21 -9.88 -26.32 15.20
C MET A 21 -10.40 -25.11 14.40
N ASP A 22 -10.40 -23.93 15.00
CA ASP A 22 -10.74 -22.67 14.30
C ASP A 22 -9.69 -22.36 13.22
N ASN A 23 -8.43 -22.68 13.46
CA ASN A 23 -7.35 -22.53 12.47
C ASN A 23 -7.50 -23.50 11.29
N VAL A 24 -7.94 -24.76 11.49
CA VAL A 24 -8.20 -25.71 10.41
C VAL A 24 -9.33 -25.20 9.50
N LYS A 25 -10.43 -24.72 10.08
CA LYS A 25 -11.52 -24.10 9.33
C LYS A 25 -11.09 -22.83 8.61
N ASN A 26 -10.22 -22.05 9.22
CA ASN A 26 -9.62 -20.87 8.59
C ASN A 26 -8.70 -21.25 7.42
N ILE A 27 -7.99 -22.37 7.48
CA ILE A 27 -7.14 -22.88 6.38
C ILE A 27 -8.00 -23.31 5.18
N GLU A 28 -9.14 -24.00 5.41
CA GLU A 28 -10.07 -24.35 4.33
C GLU A 28 -10.67 -23.11 3.68
N ASN A 29 -11.07 -22.11 4.48
CA ASN A 29 -11.53 -20.82 3.99
C ASN A 29 -10.44 -20.07 3.21
N LEU A 30 -9.18 -20.18 3.62
CA LEU A 30 -8.05 -19.55 2.94
C LEU A 30 -7.84 -20.14 1.54
N GLY A 31 -7.99 -21.45 1.36
CA GLY A 31 -7.94 -22.10 0.05
C GLY A 31 -8.99 -21.53 -0.91
N GLN A 32 -10.23 -21.39 -0.44
CA GLN A 32 -11.30 -20.81 -1.24
C GLN A 32 -11.08 -19.32 -1.54
N LEU A 33 -10.59 -18.56 -0.57
CA LEU A 33 -10.23 -17.13 -0.78
C LEU A 33 -9.13 -16.99 -1.82
N LYS A 34 -8.10 -17.86 -1.77
CA LYS A 34 -7.02 -17.86 -2.76
C LYS A 34 -7.55 -18.15 -4.15
N GLN A 35 -8.43 -19.15 -4.28
CA GLN A 35 -9.01 -19.50 -5.57
C GLN A 35 -9.86 -18.35 -6.14
N ASN A 36 -10.73 -17.75 -5.34
CA ASN A 36 -11.54 -16.62 -5.75
C ASN A 36 -10.66 -15.42 -6.17
N PHE A 37 -9.58 -15.17 -5.43
CA PHE A 37 -8.62 -14.12 -5.76
C PHE A 37 -7.94 -14.38 -7.10
N ASP A 38 -7.47 -15.61 -7.34
CA ASP A 38 -6.83 -16.00 -8.60
C ASP A 38 -7.79 -15.90 -9.78
N ASP A 39 -9.02 -16.35 -9.60
CA ASP A 39 -10.07 -16.30 -10.62
C ASP A 39 -10.38 -14.84 -11.01
N GLU A 40 -10.45 -13.92 -10.04
CA GLU A 40 -10.67 -12.50 -10.34
C GLU A 40 -9.47 -11.85 -11.04
N ILE A 41 -8.26 -12.11 -10.57
CA ILE A 41 -7.05 -11.52 -11.16
C ILE A 41 -6.78 -12.09 -12.57
N SER A 42 -7.02 -13.37 -12.79
CA SER A 42 -6.78 -14.04 -14.09
C SER A 42 -7.68 -13.53 -15.22
N LYS A 43 -8.80 -12.87 -14.90
CA LYS A 43 -9.64 -12.20 -15.90
C LYS A 43 -8.92 -11.05 -16.62
N VAL A 44 -7.90 -10.47 -15.99
CA VAL A 44 -7.20 -9.26 -16.46
C VAL A 44 -5.71 -9.51 -16.68
N ILE A 45 -5.08 -10.31 -15.82
CA ILE A 45 -3.64 -10.55 -15.79
C ILE A 45 -3.36 -12.01 -16.16
N ILE A 46 -2.56 -12.22 -17.19
CA ILE A 46 -2.20 -13.55 -17.69
C ILE A 46 -0.68 -13.74 -17.56
N GLY A 47 -0.26 -14.92 -17.09
CA GLY A 47 1.15 -15.34 -17.11
C GLY A 47 2.02 -14.76 -16.00
N GLN A 48 1.42 -14.29 -14.88
CA GLN A 48 2.16 -13.77 -13.72
C GLN A 48 1.82 -14.50 -12.41
N GLU A 49 1.49 -15.79 -12.48
CA GLU A 49 0.99 -16.58 -11.35
C GLU A 49 1.94 -16.56 -10.15
N LYS A 50 3.26 -16.62 -10.38
CA LYS A 50 4.26 -16.57 -9.32
C LYS A 50 4.17 -15.24 -8.54
N ILE A 51 4.09 -14.13 -9.25
CA ILE A 51 4.03 -12.80 -8.65
C ILE A 51 2.72 -12.61 -7.89
N ILE A 52 1.61 -13.05 -8.47
CA ILE A 52 0.28 -13.00 -7.84
C ILE A 52 0.28 -13.81 -6.54
N ASN A 53 0.91 -14.99 -6.52
CA ASN A 53 1.08 -15.80 -5.31
C ASN A 53 1.92 -15.09 -4.24
N GLU A 54 3.04 -14.50 -4.61
CA GLU A 54 3.91 -13.77 -3.68
C GLU A 54 3.18 -12.54 -3.10
N ILE A 55 2.40 -11.82 -3.93
CA ILE A 55 1.56 -10.72 -3.48
C ILE A 55 0.48 -11.21 -2.50
N PHE A 56 -0.21 -12.30 -2.81
CA PHE A 56 -1.24 -12.86 -1.94
C PHE A 56 -0.66 -13.23 -0.55
N ILE A 57 0.52 -13.86 -0.51
CA ILE A 57 1.21 -14.17 0.74
C ILE A 57 1.54 -12.89 1.52
N ALA A 58 2.05 -11.87 0.84
CA ALA A 58 2.38 -10.59 1.48
C ALA A 58 1.15 -9.90 2.08
N LEU A 59 0.01 -9.93 1.37
CA LEU A 59 -1.26 -9.38 1.87
C LEU A 59 -1.75 -10.12 3.12
N LEU A 60 -1.67 -11.46 3.12
CA LEU A 60 -2.02 -12.28 4.29
C LEU A 60 -1.14 -11.98 5.51
N CYS A 61 0.13 -11.70 5.26
CA CYS A 61 1.09 -11.34 6.31
C CYS A 61 1.03 -9.85 6.70
N ASN A 62 0.06 -9.09 6.16
CA ASN A 62 -0.03 -7.63 6.34
C ASN A 62 1.29 -6.91 6.02
N GLY A 63 2.02 -7.43 5.02
CA GLY A 63 3.31 -6.93 4.57
C GLY A 63 3.18 -5.88 3.47
N HIS A 64 4.27 -5.14 3.24
CA HIS A 64 4.43 -4.23 2.11
C HIS A 64 5.33 -4.88 1.05
N ILE A 65 5.24 -4.43 -0.21
CA ILE A 65 5.84 -5.12 -1.35
C ILE A 65 6.68 -4.14 -2.17
N ILE A 66 7.87 -4.57 -2.59
CA ILE A 66 8.64 -3.90 -3.64
C ILE A 66 8.61 -4.77 -4.90
N LEU A 67 8.17 -4.17 -6.00
CA LEU A 67 8.15 -4.77 -7.33
C LEU A 67 9.31 -4.23 -8.16
N GLU A 68 10.35 -5.01 -8.29
CA GLU A 68 11.51 -4.65 -9.07
C GLU A 68 11.40 -5.19 -10.50
N GLY A 69 11.63 -4.34 -11.50
CA GLY A 69 11.58 -4.77 -12.90
C GLY A 69 11.42 -3.60 -13.88
N VAL A 70 11.70 -3.90 -15.14
CA VAL A 70 11.64 -2.93 -16.24
C VAL A 70 10.24 -2.30 -16.41
N PRO A 71 10.16 -1.10 -16.98
CA PRO A 71 8.90 -0.46 -17.35
C PRO A 71 8.06 -1.34 -18.30
N GLY A 72 6.74 -1.15 -18.30
CA GLY A 72 5.86 -1.84 -19.25
C GLY A 72 5.35 -3.22 -18.81
N LEU A 73 5.70 -3.72 -17.64
CA LEU A 73 5.23 -5.02 -17.13
C LEU A 73 3.82 -4.95 -16.47
N ALA A 74 3.00 -4.01 -16.87
CA ALA A 74 1.63 -3.84 -16.40
C ALA A 74 1.47 -3.77 -14.85
N LYS A 75 2.50 -3.32 -14.11
CA LYS A 75 2.50 -3.24 -12.64
C LYS A 75 1.28 -2.48 -12.10
N THR A 76 1.00 -1.31 -12.67
CA THR A 76 -0.17 -0.48 -12.29
C THR A 76 -1.49 -1.20 -12.52
N LEU A 77 -1.62 -1.91 -13.66
CA LEU A 77 -2.82 -2.69 -13.96
C LEU A 77 -2.99 -3.84 -12.97
N LEU A 78 -1.93 -4.56 -12.65
CA LEU A 78 -1.93 -5.66 -11.68
C LEU A 78 -2.43 -5.17 -10.30
N ILE A 79 -1.82 -4.09 -9.76
CA ILE A 79 -2.15 -3.61 -8.42
C ILE A 79 -3.56 -3.00 -8.36
N ASN A 80 -4.00 -2.31 -9.42
CA ASN A 80 -5.37 -1.82 -9.53
C ASN A 80 -6.38 -2.99 -9.64
N SER A 81 -6.04 -4.08 -10.34
CA SER A 81 -6.90 -5.27 -10.38
C SER A 81 -7.01 -5.94 -9.02
N ILE A 82 -5.90 -6.02 -8.27
CA ILE A 82 -5.88 -6.53 -6.90
C ILE A 82 -6.75 -5.67 -5.98
N SER A 83 -6.66 -4.35 -6.07
CA SER A 83 -7.47 -3.46 -5.23
C SER A 83 -8.98 -3.65 -5.49
N LYS A 84 -9.35 -3.85 -6.74
CA LYS A 84 -10.75 -4.13 -7.12
C LYS A 84 -11.22 -5.50 -6.66
N ALA A 85 -10.38 -6.53 -6.79
CA ALA A 85 -10.71 -7.89 -6.32
C ALA A 85 -10.91 -7.96 -4.80
N LEU A 86 -10.25 -7.05 -4.05
CA LEU A 86 -10.35 -6.96 -2.60
C LEU A 86 -11.35 -5.90 -2.11
N ASP A 87 -12.01 -5.17 -3.02
CA ASP A 87 -12.90 -4.04 -2.70
C ASP A 87 -12.22 -2.98 -1.80
N LEU A 88 -10.97 -2.63 -2.15
CA LEU A 88 -10.15 -1.67 -1.42
C LEU A 88 -9.89 -0.41 -2.24
N ASN A 89 -9.82 0.74 -1.56
CA ASN A 89 -9.48 2.01 -2.20
C ASN A 89 -8.02 2.00 -2.65
N PHE A 90 -7.79 2.46 -3.88
CA PHE A 90 -6.49 2.51 -4.53
C PHE A 90 -6.06 3.95 -4.82
N SER A 91 -4.78 4.25 -4.56
CA SER A 91 -4.14 5.47 -5.05
C SER A 91 -2.77 5.17 -5.64
N ARG A 92 -2.43 5.86 -6.73
CA ARG A 92 -1.09 5.84 -7.31
C ARG A 92 -0.37 7.15 -7.00
N ILE A 93 0.85 7.05 -6.53
CA ILE A 93 1.76 8.17 -6.31
C ILE A 93 2.96 7.95 -7.20
N GLN A 94 3.17 8.84 -8.17
CA GLN A 94 4.37 8.85 -9.00
C GLN A 94 5.47 9.58 -8.25
N PHE A 95 6.54 8.88 -7.90
CA PHE A 95 7.69 9.46 -7.21
C PHE A 95 8.60 10.16 -8.20
N THR A 96 8.70 11.48 -8.07
CA THR A 96 9.51 12.37 -8.91
C THR A 96 10.51 13.16 -8.03
N PRO A 97 11.59 13.72 -8.59
CA PRO A 97 12.58 14.47 -7.80
C PRO A 97 12.01 15.67 -7.05
N ASP A 98 10.90 16.23 -7.51
CA ASP A 98 10.21 17.40 -6.96
C ASP A 98 9.04 17.04 -6.02
N LEU A 99 8.70 15.74 -5.87
CA LEU A 99 7.61 15.30 -5.01
C LEU A 99 7.88 15.66 -3.53
N MET A 100 6.95 16.35 -2.92
CA MET A 100 7.03 16.77 -1.51
C MET A 100 6.27 15.81 -0.59
N PRO A 101 6.66 15.70 0.69
CA PRO A 101 5.89 14.90 1.67
C PRO A 101 4.40 15.28 1.74
N ALA A 102 4.07 16.56 1.61
CA ALA A 102 2.69 17.05 1.63
C ALA A 102 1.84 16.55 0.46
N ASP A 103 2.45 16.25 -0.69
CA ASP A 103 1.75 15.68 -1.84
C ASP A 103 1.28 14.24 -1.56
N ILE A 104 1.97 13.55 -0.64
CA ILE A 104 1.65 12.20 -0.19
C ILE A 104 0.64 12.24 0.97
N THR A 105 0.92 13.04 2.00
CA THR A 105 0.17 13.05 3.26
C THR A 105 -1.07 13.94 3.21
N GLY A 106 -1.07 14.92 2.33
CA GLY A 106 -2.07 15.99 2.31
C GLY A 106 -1.57 17.25 2.99
N THR A 107 -2.41 18.28 2.95
CA THR A 107 -2.06 19.62 3.43
C THR A 107 -3.22 20.30 4.13
N GLU A 108 -2.92 21.17 5.08
CA GLU A 108 -3.90 22.08 5.67
C GLU A 108 -3.98 23.36 4.85
N ILE A 109 -5.19 23.76 4.50
CA ILE A 109 -5.44 25.06 3.87
C ILE A 109 -6.31 25.93 4.77
N ILE A 110 -6.09 27.23 4.72
CA ILE A 110 -6.93 28.18 5.40
C ILE A 110 -8.14 28.48 4.52
N GLN A 111 -9.31 28.12 4.99
CA GLN A 111 -10.57 28.40 4.30
C GLN A 111 -11.39 29.42 5.09
N GLU A 112 -11.90 30.44 4.41
CA GLU A 112 -12.82 31.40 5.00
C GLU A 112 -14.24 30.85 4.97
N ASN A 113 -14.83 30.68 6.14
CA ASN A 113 -16.21 30.26 6.27
C ASN A 113 -17.12 31.38 5.79
N LYS A 114 -17.75 31.21 4.64
CA LYS A 114 -18.59 32.23 4.00
C LYS A 114 -19.75 32.73 4.88
N THR A 115 -20.17 31.95 5.87
CA THR A 115 -21.29 32.27 6.76
C THR A 115 -20.84 33.01 8.00
N SER A 116 -19.67 32.71 8.56
CA SER A 116 -19.16 33.29 9.80
C SER A 116 -18.04 34.31 9.60
N GLY A 117 -17.46 34.41 8.39
CA GLY A 117 -16.27 35.25 8.09
C GLY A 117 -15.00 34.80 8.82
N LYS A 118 -15.03 33.69 9.56
CA LYS A 118 -13.87 33.16 10.27
C LYS A 118 -12.99 32.34 9.35
N ARG A 119 -11.68 32.47 9.54
CA ARG A 119 -10.69 31.61 8.90
C ARG A 119 -10.50 30.35 9.73
N GLU A 120 -10.69 29.20 9.09
CA GLU A 120 -10.53 27.87 9.71
C GLU A 120 -9.52 27.07 8.90
N PHE A 121 -8.70 26.26 9.59
CA PHE A 121 -7.82 25.32 8.93
C PHE A 121 -8.65 24.10 8.52
N GLN A 122 -8.57 23.74 7.26
CA GLN A 122 -9.18 22.53 6.74
C GLN A 122 -8.11 21.60 6.19
N PHE A 123 -8.07 20.37 6.70
CA PHE A 123 -7.16 19.35 6.22
C PHE A 123 -7.70 18.67 4.98
N TYR A 124 -6.92 18.69 3.91
CA TYR A 124 -7.15 17.93 2.68
C TYR A 124 -6.28 16.69 2.66
N LYS A 125 -6.94 15.53 2.78
CA LYS A 125 -6.28 14.23 2.81
C LYS A 125 -5.55 13.96 1.50
N GLY A 126 -4.28 13.57 1.60
CA GLY A 126 -3.48 13.11 0.47
C GLY A 126 -3.79 11.65 0.07
N PRO A 127 -3.16 11.17 -0.99
CA PRO A 127 -3.37 9.80 -1.51
C PRO A 127 -3.04 8.70 -0.51
N ILE A 128 -2.21 8.97 0.50
CA ILE A 128 -1.81 7.99 1.53
C ILE A 128 -2.98 7.44 2.35
N PHE A 129 -4.13 8.10 2.34
CA PHE A 129 -5.33 7.64 3.05
C PHE A 129 -6.10 6.54 2.32
N SER A 130 -5.63 6.07 1.17
CA SER A 130 -6.17 4.86 0.52
C SER A 130 -5.66 3.59 1.20
N ASN A 131 -6.36 2.47 0.97
CA ASN A 131 -5.97 1.17 1.52
C ASN A 131 -4.75 0.59 0.79
N ILE A 132 -4.70 0.76 -0.53
CA ILE A 132 -3.61 0.31 -1.38
C ILE A 132 -2.96 1.51 -2.05
N ILE A 133 -1.66 1.67 -1.78
CA ILE A 133 -0.82 2.70 -2.39
C ILE A 133 0.15 2.04 -3.37
N LEU A 134 0.12 2.49 -4.61
CA LEU A 134 1.20 2.23 -5.56
C LEU A 134 2.18 3.38 -5.53
N ALA A 135 3.32 3.19 -4.86
CA ALA A 135 4.45 4.11 -4.86
C ALA A 135 5.34 3.82 -6.08
N ASP A 136 5.06 4.50 -7.19
CA ASP A 136 5.70 4.21 -8.47
C ASP A 136 7.03 4.96 -8.60
N GLU A 137 8.12 4.23 -8.93
CA GLU A 137 9.49 4.73 -9.07
C GLU A 137 10.03 5.39 -7.79
N ILE A 138 9.87 4.71 -6.64
CA ILE A 138 10.18 5.26 -5.31
C ILE A 138 11.63 5.76 -5.17
N ASN A 139 12.57 5.20 -5.94
CA ASN A 139 13.98 5.57 -5.94
C ASN A 139 14.28 6.94 -6.56
N ARG A 140 13.35 7.56 -7.28
CA ARG A 140 13.53 8.88 -7.92
C ARG A 140 13.36 10.06 -6.98
N THR A 141 12.80 9.87 -5.82
CA THR A 141 12.44 10.95 -4.89
C THR A 141 13.46 11.10 -3.78
N PRO A 142 13.68 12.33 -3.27
CA PRO A 142 14.60 12.58 -2.17
C PRO A 142 14.25 11.75 -0.91
N PRO A 143 15.26 11.37 -0.09
CA PRO A 143 15.07 10.55 1.11
C PRO A 143 14.03 11.08 2.09
N LYS A 144 13.88 12.42 2.18
CA LYS A 144 12.90 13.06 3.06
C LYS A 144 11.45 12.67 2.70
N THR A 145 11.14 12.59 1.42
CA THR A 145 9.80 12.21 0.94
C THR A 145 9.56 10.72 1.09
N GLN A 146 10.59 9.90 0.85
CA GLN A 146 10.52 8.46 1.13
C GLN A 146 10.28 8.18 2.63
N ALA A 147 10.94 8.94 3.52
CA ALA A 147 10.78 8.80 4.96
C ALA A 147 9.34 9.01 5.42
N ALA A 148 8.59 9.93 4.82
CA ALA A 148 7.17 10.14 5.14
C ALA A 148 6.31 8.90 4.84
N LEU A 149 6.58 8.22 3.72
CA LEU A 149 5.89 6.97 3.38
C LEU A 149 6.29 5.84 4.34
N LEU A 150 7.60 5.72 4.65
CA LEU A 150 8.11 4.70 5.58
C LEU A 150 7.52 4.86 6.99
N GLN A 151 7.41 6.10 7.49
CA GLN A 151 6.76 6.39 8.76
C GLN A 151 5.30 5.92 8.75
N ALA A 152 4.55 6.26 7.71
CA ALA A 152 3.17 5.83 7.55
C ALA A 152 3.01 4.29 7.52
N MET A 153 3.95 3.60 6.87
CA MET A 153 3.99 2.13 6.84
C MET A 153 4.21 1.53 8.23
N GLN A 154 5.05 2.16 9.05
CA GLN A 154 5.41 1.68 10.39
C GLN A 154 4.32 1.99 11.43
N GLU A 155 3.91 3.24 11.47
CA GLU A 155 3.05 3.75 12.55
C GLU A 155 1.55 3.61 12.24
N LYS A 156 1.18 3.38 10.96
CA LYS A 156 -0.20 3.35 10.47
C LYS A 156 -0.98 4.64 10.79
N ASN A 157 -0.25 5.73 10.98
CA ASN A 157 -0.77 7.07 11.19
C ASN A 157 0.17 8.10 10.59
N ILE A 158 -0.30 9.32 10.45
CA ILE A 158 0.49 10.49 10.05
C ILE A 158 0.16 11.66 10.95
N THR A 159 1.16 12.51 11.25
CA THR A 159 0.99 13.72 12.02
C THR A 159 1.14 14.92 11.11
N ILE A 160 0.14 15.81 11.12
CA ILE A 160 0.10 17.05 10.35
C ILE A 160 -0.23 18.18 11.32
N GLY A 161 0.66 19.17 11.38
CA GLY A 161 0.55 20.18 12.43
C GLY A 161 0.59 19.56 13.82
N ASN A 162 -0.49 19.74 14.59
CA ASN A 162 -0.64 19.18 15.94
C ASN A 162 -1.60 17.97 16.00
N GLU A 163 -2.11 17.51 14.87
CA GLU A 163 -3.09 16.44 14.81
C GLU A 163 -2.53 15.16 14.21
N THR A 164 -2.93 14.02 14.77
CA THR A 164 -2.55 12.68 14.29
C THR A 164 -3.75 11.99 13.65
N TYR A 165 -3.59 11.62 12.40
CA TYR A 165 -4.62 10.98 11.59
C TYR A 165 -4.27 9.50 11.38
N LYS A 166 -5.21 8.62 11.73
CA LYS A 166 -5.07 7.18 11.44
C LYS A 166 -5.29 6.91 9.96
N LEU A 167 -4.47 6.03 9.40
CA LEU A 167 -4.66 5.51 8.06
C LEU A 167 -5.78 4.46 8.01
N ASN A 168 -6.32 4.25 6.83
CA ASN A 168 -7.31 3.19 6.61
C ASN A 168 -6.69 1.81 6.87
N SER A 169 -7.49 0.90 7.40
CA SER A 169 -7.08 -0.50 7.60
C SER A 169 -7.96 -1.41 6.72
N PRO A 170 -7.37 -2.37 6.00
CA PRO A 170 -5.93 -2.65 5.87
C PRO A 170 -5.19 -1.56 5.08
N PHE A 171 -3.87 -1.45 5.30
CA PHE A 171 -3.02 -0.49 4.61
C PHE A 171 -1.81 -1.19 4.00
N PHE A 172 -1.71 -1.15 2.67
CA PHE A 172 -0.67 -1.80 1.90
C PHE A 172 0.05 -0.82 0.98
N VAL A 173 1.36 -0.92 0.92
CA VAL A 173 2.19 -0.18 -0.03
C VAL A 173 2.84 -1.17 -0.99
N PHE A 174 2.63 -0.92 -2.28
CA PHE A 174 3.31 -1.55 -3.39
C PHE A 174 4.27 -0.51 -3.98
N ALA A 175 5.54 -0.64 -3.68
CA ALA A 175 6.56 0.23 -4.28
C ALA A 175 7.07 -0.38 -5.59
N THR A 176 7.37 0.45 -6.58
CA THR A 176 8.09 0.00 -7.77
C THR A 176 9.46 0.63 -7.85
N GLN A 177 10.40 -0.11 -8.37
CA GLN A 177 11.76 0.35 -8.63
C GLN A 177 12.20 -0.11 -10.02
N ASN A 178 12.85 0.79 -10.76
CA ASN A 178 13.52 0.45 -12.01
C ASN A 178 15.01 0.30 -11.73
N PRO A 179 15.59 -0.90 -11.83
CA PRO A 179 16.99 -1.13 -11.52
C PRO A 179 17.95 -0.45 -12.50
N ILE A 180 17.51 -0.17 -13.74
CA ILE A 180 18.36 0.41 -14.79
C ILE A 180 18.72 1.89 -14.51
N GLU A 181 17.91 2.59 -13.72
CA GLU A 181 18.09 4.01 -13.43
C GLU A 181 19.02 4.29 -12.23
N GLN A 182 19.58 3.26 -11.59
CA GLN A 182 20.53 3.42 -10.49
C GLN A 182 21.99 3.65 -10.95
N GLU A 183 22.31 3.46 -12.22
CA GLU A 183 23.68 3.61 -12.73
C GLU A 183 24.12 5.06 -12.98
N GLY A 184 23.30 6.05 -12.65
CA GLY A 184 23.54 7.47 -12.93
C GLY A 184 23.61 8.41 -11.73
N THR A 185 23.65 7.89 -10.49
CA THR A 185 23.77 8.75 -9.28
C THR A 185 24.90 8.29 -8.40
#